data_b4f2796f2a1409e3df59123fa2d194bd
#
_entry.id   b4f2796f2a1409e3df59123fa2d194bd
#
_cell.length_a   1.000
_cell.length_b   1.000
_cell.length_c   1.000
_cell.angle_alpha   90.00
_cell.angle_beta   90.00
_cell.angle_gamma   90.00
#
_symmetry.space_group_name_H-M   'P 1'
#
loop_
_entity.id
_entity.type
_entity.pdbx_description
1 polymer ?
#
loop_
_entity_poly.entity_id
_entity_poly.type
_entity_poly.pdbx_seq_one_letter_code
_entity_poly.pdbx_strand_id
1 'polypeptide(L)'
;RRLSILKAETFRVLSGIVFYITLPCIIITSINGVPVTSEMLWLVALGALCNVLMVATGYGMTHGKARQERAFSMLNLSGYNIGTFAMPFVAGFLPPTGFLATCLFDAGNAIMCTGGTYALANSVTDASQHLSIKSFLRNVFSSIPFCIYLIMIVMAFLHLALPHPVLIFTKIAGDANAFLCMLMIGVNINLQMDSKSFRCLIKHITVRYALSAVLAFLFYRYLPFSLEIRQAMAVIALAPSSSLALIFTMKLKGDVIMAGNICSLSILLSTIAMTILLVYL
;
A
#
# COMPACT_ATOMS: atom_id res chain seq x y z
N ARG A 1 5.23 -24.63 2.32
CA ARG A 1 5.82 -25.21 3.57
C ARG A 1 6.53 -26.57 3.37
N ARG A 2 6.46 -27.21 2.19
CA ARG A 2 7.20 -28.48 1.93
C ARG A 2 8.70 -28.27 1.67
N LEU A 3 9.13 -27.09 1.29
CA LEU A 3 10.55 -26.72 1.23
C LEU A 3 10.86 -25.95 2.52
N SER A 4 11.47 -26.61 3.50
CA SER A 4 11.88 -26.06 4.81
C SER A 4 12.93 -24.94 4.76
N ILE A 5 13.15 -24.36 3.57
CA ILE A 5 14.16 -23.34 3.28
C ILE A 5 13.75 -21.96 3.82
N LEU A 6 12.44 -21.65 3.87
CA LEU A 6 11.94 -20.34 4.27
C LEU A 6 11.06 -20.44 5.53
N LYS A 7 11.57 -19.95 6.66
CA LYS A 7 10.87 -19.88 7.95
C LYS A 7 10.13 -18.55 8.10
N ALA A 8 9.22 -18.43 9.07
CA ALA A 8 8.53 -17.18 9.39
C ALA A 8 9.49 -16.00 9.69
N GLU A 9 10.66 -16.30 10.27
CA GLU A 9 11.71 -15.31 10.52
C GLU A 9 12.28 -14.70 9.23
N THR A 10 12.26 -15.45 8.13
CA THR A 10 12.71 -15.02 6.82
C THR A 10 11.89 -13.82 6.30
N PHE A 11 10.58 -13.79 6.61
CA PHE A 11 9.71 -12.65 6.26
C PHE A 11 10.22 -11.35 6.88
N ARG A 12 10.65 -11.36 8.15
CA ARG A 12 11.15 -10.17 8.84
C ARG A 12 12.45 -9.66 8.21
N VAL A 13 13.34 -10.56 7.85
CA VAL A 13 14.61 -10.20 7.19
C VAL A 13 14.34 -9.62 5.79
N LEU A 14 13.52 -10.30 4.99
CA LEU A 14 13.15 -9.83 3.65
C LEU A 14 12.44 -8.47 3.70
N SER A 15 11.50 -8.30 4.63
CA SER A 15 10.84 -6.99 4.84
C SER A 15 11.83 -5.89 5.16
N GLY A 16 12.84 -6.17 6.01
CA GLY A 16 13.91 -5.22 6.32
C GLY A 16 14.70 -4.82 5.08
N ILE A 17 15.15 -5.78 4.28
CA ILE A 17 15.89 -5.52 3.04
C ILE A 17 15.03 -4.70 2.07
N VAL A 18 13.76 -5.07 1.89
CA VAL A 18 12.85 -4.36 1.00
C VAL A 18 12.64 -2.93 1.48
N PHE A 19 12.22 -2.71 2.73
CA PHE A 19 11.86 -1.38 3.22
C PHE A 19 13.06 -0.42 3.38
N TYR A 20 14.24 -0.95 3.75
CA TYR A 20 15.38 -0.10 4.05
C TYR A 20 16.38 0.03 2.90
N ILE A 21 16.34 -0.86 1.90
CA ILE A 21 17.33 -0.87 0.82
C ILE A 21 16.65 -0.82 -0.55
N THR A 22 15.95 -1.89 -0.96
CA THR A 22 15.57 -2.03 -2.36
C THR A 22 14.41 -1.13 -2.77
N LEU A 23 13.41 -0.91 -1.91
CA LEU A 23 12.32 0.03 -2.18
C LEU A 23 12.80 1.49 -2.25
N PRO A 24 13.60 2.03 -1.32
CA PRO A 24 14.26 3.32 -1.50
C PRO A 24 15.03 3.44 -2.81
N CYS A 25 15.81 2.44 -3.17
CA CYS A 25 16.61 2.46 -4.39
C CYS A 25 15.77 2.49 -5.67
N ILE A 26 14.69 1.71 -5.76
CA ILE A 26 13.82 1.75 -6.94
C ILE A 26 13.07 3.07 -7.04
N ILE A 27 12.63 3.67 -5.92
CA ILE A 27 12.00 5.00 -5.90
C ILE A 27 12.98 6.05 -6.45
N ILE A 28 14.21 6.07 -5.97
CA ILE A 28 15.25 6.99 -6.44
C ILE A 28 15.47 6.84 -7.94
N THR A 29 15.69 5.61 -8.41
CA THR A 29 15.98 5.34 -9.81
C THR A 29 14.82 5.73 -10.73
N SER A 30 13.60 5.51 -10.29
CA SER A 30 12.40 5.71 -11.11
C SER A 30 11.92 7.16 -11.17
N ILE A 31 12.17 7.96 -10.14
CA ILE A 31 11.75 9.37 -10.11
C ILE A 31 12.87 10.29 -10.63
N ASN A 32 14.12 9.84 -10.62
CA ASN A 32 15.25 10.69 -11.02
C ASN A 32 15.14 11.15 -12.47
N GLY A 33 15.16 12.47 -12.68
CA GLY A 33 15.11 13.09 -14.01
C GLY A 33 13.73 13.03 -14.68
N VAL A 34 12.70 12.49 -14.02
CA VAL A 34 11.34 12.51 -14.56
C VAL A 34 10.65 13.80 -14.15
N PRO A 35 10.10 14.58 -15.08
CA PRO A 35 9.44 15.83 -14.75
C PRO A 35 8.15 15.57 -13.95
N VAL A 36 8.07 16.12 -12.76
CA VAL A 36 6.86 16.11 -11.94
C VAL A 36 6.15 17.44 -12.16
N THR A 37 4.93 17.38 -12.69
CA THR A 37 4.09 18.57 -12.86
C THR A 37 3.24 18.82 -11.61
N SER A 38 2.84 20.09 -11.39
CA SER A 38 1.96 20.43 -10.28
C SER A 38 0.64 19.65 -10.30
N GLU A 39 0.14 19.32 -11.50
CA GLU A 39 -1.07 18.51 -11.68
C GLU A 39 -0.89 17.09 -11.16
N MET A 40 0.30 16.50 -11.30
CA MET A 40 0.58 15.16 -10.79
C MET A 40 0.53 15.06 -9.26
N LEU A 41 0.68 16.19 -8.53
CA LEU A 41 0.53 16.20 -7.07
C LEU A 41 -0.88 15.83 -6.60
N TRP A 42 -1.89 15.98 -7.44
CA TRP A 42 -3.22 15.47 -7.16
C TRP A 42 -3.25 13.97 -6.93
N LEU A 43 -2.29 13.22 -7.49
CA LEU A 43 -2.17 11.78 -7.25
C LEU A 43 -1.79 11.47 -5.80
N VAL A 44 -1.00 12.34 -5.15
CA VAL A 44 -0.70 12.24 -3.71
C VAL A 44 -1.99 12.40 -2.89
N ALA A 45 -2.77 13.45 -3.20
CA ALA A 45 -4.05 13.68 -2.54
C ALA A 45 -5.04 12.52 -2.79
N LEU A 46 -5.05 11.99 -4.01
CA LEU A 46 -5.89 10.85 -4.40
C LEU A 46 -5.55 9.59 -3.58
N GLY A 47 -4.25 9.30 -3.37
CA GLY A 47 -3.80 8.20 -2.54
C GLY A 47 -4.29 8.29 -1.10
N ALA A 48 -4.22 9.48 -0.50
CA ALA A 48 -4.76 9.72 0.83
C ALA A 48 -6.30 9.62 0.85
N LEU A 49 -6.98 10.21 -0.13
CA LEU A 49 -8.45 10.24 -0.23
C LEU A 49 -9.04 8.84 -0.39
N CYS A 50 -8.42 7.99 -1.21
CA CYS A 50 -8.84 6.58 -1.37
C CYS A 50 -8.78 5.83 -0.04
N ASN A 51 -7.74 6.07 0.76
CA ASN A 51 -7.66 5.49 2.10
C ASN A 51 -8.74 6.01 3.04
N VAL A 52 -9.02 7.32 3.02
CA VAL A 52 -10.12 7.91 3.80
C VAL A 52 -11.47 7.29 3.41
N LEU A 53 -11.71 7.11 2.11
CA LEU A 53 -12.90 6.44 1.60
C LEU A 53 -13.03 4.99 2.11
N MET A 54 -11.93 4.24 2.07
CA MET A 54 -11.90 2.86 2.60
C MET A 54 -12.13 2.83 4.12
N VAL A 55 -11.53 3.76 4.88
CA VAL A 55 -11.78 3.91 6.33
C VAL A 55 -13.24 4.24 6.60
N ALA A 56 -13.82 5.19 5.89
CA ALA A 56 -15.23 5.57 6.01
C ALA A 56 -16.17 4.39 5.68
N THR A 57 -15.82 3.63 4.65
CA THR A 57 -16.57 2.41 4.29
C THR A 57 -16.50 1.37 5.41
N GLY A 58 -15.29 1.13 5.98
CA GLY A 58 -15.10 0.22 7.13
C GLY A 58 -15.91 0.65 8.36
N TYR A 59 -15.93 1.94 8.63
CA TYR A 59 -16.75 2.53 9.69
C TYR A 59 -18.26 2.32 9.43
N GLY A 60 -18.72 2.63 8.22
CA GLY A 60 -20.14 2.54 7.84
C GLY A 60 -20.67 1.11 7.84
N MET A 61 -19.88 0.13 7.32
CA MET A 61 -20.32 -1.28 7.26
C MET A 61 -20.45 -1.94 8.62
N THR A 62 -19.91 -1.32 9.67
CA THR A 62 -19.96 -1.78 11.07
C THR A 62 -20.75 -0.83 11.96
N HIS A 63 -21.61 0.02 11.37
CA HIS A 63 -22.50 0.89 12.13
C HIS A 63 -23.37 0.09 13.10
N GLY A 64 -23.48 0.54 14.35
CA GLY A 64 -24.21 -0.19 15.41
C GLY A 64 -23.46 -1.35 16.05
N LYS A 65 -22.25 -1.69 15.58
CA LYS A 65 -21.39 -2.71 16.17
C LYS A 65 -20.50 -2.17 17.29
N ALA A 66 -19.86 -3.07 18.06
CA ALA A 66 -18.91 -2.71 19.09
C ALA A 66 -17.79 -1.82 18.53
N ARG A 67 -17.26 -0.90 19.36
CA ARG A 67 -16.18 0.03 18.95
C ARG A 67 -14.95 -0.71 18.42
N GLN A 68 -14.60 -1.85 19.01
CA GLN A 68 -13.48 -2.69 18.56
C GLN A 68 -13.68 -3.28 17.16
N GLU A 69 -14.89 -3.79 16.85
CA GLU A 69 -15.21 -4.30 15.52
C GLU A 69 -15.17 -3.20 14.46
N ARG A 70 -15.58 -1.99 14.85
CA ARG A 70 -15.56 -0.82 13.99
C ARG A 70 -14.13 -0.41 13.66
N ALA A 71 -13.29 -0.27 14.68
CA ALA A 71 -11.87 0.03 14.50
C ALA A 71 -11.14 -1.04 13.68
N PHE A 72 -11.45 -2.33 13.93
CA PHE A 72 -10.93 -3.45 13.16
C PHE A 72 -11.26 -3.30 11.67
N SER A 73 -12.52 -3.02 11.35
CA SER A 73 -12.94 -2.87 9.94
C SER A 73 -12.32 -1.65 9.26
N MET A 74 -12.18 -0.54 9.96
CA MET A 74 -11.48 0.66 9.46
C MET A 74 -10.03 0.35 9.10
N LEU A 75 -9.31 -0.39 9.96
CA LEU A 75 -7.91 -0.75 9.73
C LEU A 75 -7.72 -1.74 8.59
N ASN A 76 -8.56 -2.78 8.54
CA ASN A 76 -8.34 -3.92 7.65
C ASN A 76 -8.99 -3.76 6.26
N LEU A 77 -9.93 -2.80 6.11
CA LEU A 77 -10.46 -2.44 4.81
C LEU A 77 -9.56 -1.43 4.08
N SER A 78 -8.90 -0.53 4.81
CA SER A 78 -8.06 0.53 4.26
C SER A 78 -6.60 0.09 4.02
N GLY A 79 -5.82 0.99 3.45
CA GLY A 79 -4.41 0.76 3.15
C GLY A 79 -4.19 -0.07 1.89
N TYR A 80 -3.27 0.39 1.07
CA TYR A 80 -2.83 -0.32 -0.13
C TYR A 80 -1.38 -0.77 0.04
N ASN A 81 -1.11 -2.03 -0.24
CA ASN A 81 0.26 -2.55 -0.26
C ASN A 81 0.91 -2.24 -1.62
N ILE A 82 1.30 -0.99 -1.84
CA ILE A 82 1.84 -0.54 -3.11
C ILE A 82 3.32 -0.84 -3.18
N GLY A 83 4.12 -0.33 -2.26
CA GLY A 83 5.57 -0.40 -2.32
C GLY A 83 6.13 -1.82 -2.41
N THR A 84 5.57 -2.76 -1.64
CA THR A 84 6.07 -4.14 -1.60
C THR A 84 5.29 -5.12 -2.49
N PHE A 85 4.15 -4.70 -3.06
CA PHE A 85 3.33 -5.58 -3.90
C PHE A 85 3.02 -4.99 -5.27
N ALA A 86 2.34 -3.82 -5.35
CA ALA A 86 1.86 -3.32 -6.64
C ALA A 86 2.98 -2.73 -7.51
N MET A 87 4.01 -2.12 -6.91
CA MET A 87 5.13 -1.54 -7.67
C MET A 87 5.86 -2.53 -8.58
N PRO A 88 6.16 -3.76 -8.17
CA PRO A 88 6.73 -4.76 -9.08
C PRO A 88 5.88 -5.03 -10.33
N PHE A 89 4.54 -5.06 -10.18
CA PHE A 89 3.64 -5.21 -11.32
C PHE A 89 3.71 -4.00 -12.25
N VAL A 90 3.62 -2.78 -11.68
CA VAL A 90 3.67 -1.56 -12.49
C VAL A 90 5.02 -1.41 -13.17
N ALA A 91 6.13 -1.63 -12.45
CA ALA A 91 7.48 -1.51 -13.01
C ALA A 91 7.78 -2.51 -14.12
N GLY A 92 7.17 -3.71 -14.07
CA GLY A 92 7.40 -4.77 -15.04
C GLY A 92 6.53 -4.68 -16.31
N PHE A 93 5.39 -3.99 -16.25
CA PHE A 93 4.39 -4.03 -17.31
C PHE A 93 3.95 -2.66 -17.83
N LEU A 94 4.23 -1.57 -17.12
CA LEU A 94 3.78 -0.24 -17.51
C LEU A 94 4.96 0.72 -17.74
N PRO A 95 4.77 1.77 -18.55
CA PRO A 95 5.80 2.78 -18.81
C PRO A 95 6.27 3.52 -17.54
N PRO A 96 7.45 4.17 -17.57
CA PRO A 96 8.00 4.91 -16.44
C PRO A 96 7.08 6.00 -15.88
N THR A 97 6.26 6.64 -16.72
CA THR A 97 5.25 7.62 -16.30
C THR A 97 4.17 7.01 -15.41
N GLY A 98 3.73 5.79 -15.71
CA GLY A 98 2.81 5.02 -14.86
C GLY A 98 3.44 4.64 -13.53
N PHE A 99 4.73 4.28 -13.53
CA PHE A 99 5.45 4.00 -12.29
C PHE A 99 5.61 5.25 -11.42
N LEU A 100 5.97 6.41 -12.02
CA LEU A 100 6.02 7.69 -11.31
C LEU A 100 4.66 8.02 -10.66
N ALA A 101 3.58 7.87 -11.41
CA ALA A 101 2.23 8.11 -10.89
C ALA A 101 1.91 7.18 -9.71
N THR A 102 2.34 5.92 -9.77
CA THR A 102 2.24 4.96 -8.65
C THR A 102 3.02 5.44 -7.42
N CYS A 103 4.23 5.96 -7.60
CA CYS A 103 5.04 6.51 -6.50
C CYS A 103 4.36 7.73 -5.85
N LEU A 104 3.77 8.62 -6.65
CA LEU A 104 3.05 9.79 -6.13
C LEU A 104 1.79 9.37 -5.35
N PHE A 105 1.00 8.45 -5.88
CA PHE A 105 -0.14 7.90 -5.15
C PHE A 105 0.29 7.20 -3.85
N ASP A 106 1.40 6.43 -3.89
CA ASP A 106 1.91 5.74 -2.70
C ASP A 106 2.42 6.70 -1.64
N ALA A 107 2.94 7.86 -2.00
CA ALA A 107 3.29 8.90 -1.03
C ALA A 107 2.08 9.33 -0.19
N GLY A 108 0.92 9.53 -0.81
CA GLY A 108 -0.34 9.82 -0.11
C GLY A 108 -0.87 8.62 0.69
N ASN A 109 -0.80 7.42 0.10
CA ASN A 109 -1.14 6.17 0.77
C ASN A 109 -0.26 5.93 2.00
N ALA A 110 1.05 6.23 1.94
CA ALA A 110 1.98 6.04 3.03
C ALA A 110 1.62 6.89 4.26
N ILE A 111 1.15 8.13 4.09
CA ILE A 111 0.67 8.99 5.17
C ILE A 111 -0.44 8.27 5.96
N MET A 112 -1.39 7.70 5.25
CA MET A 112 -2.51 6.97 5.85
C MET A 112 -2.06 5.63 6.44
N CYS A 113 -1.27 4.85 5.70
CA CYS A 113 -0.78 3.54 6.14
C CYS A 113 0.16 3.60 7.34
N THR A 114 0.97 4.67 7.49
CA THR A 114 1.94 4.77 8.59
C THR A 114 1.36 5.34 9.89
N GLY A 115 0.18 5.99 9.82
CA GLY A 115 -0.40 6.57 11.02
C GLY A 115 -1.83 7.08 10.89
N GLY A 116 -2.24 7.62 9.74
CA GLY A 116 -3.55 8.24 9.57
C GLY A 116 -4.72 7.29 9.84
N THR A 117 -4.69 6.10 9.26
CA THR A 117 -5.72 5.08 9.48
C THR A 117 -5.77 4.61 10.94
N TYR A 118 -4.60 4.40 11.56
CA TYR A 118 -4.52 4.04 12.98
C TYR A 118 -5.11 5.14 13.87
N ALA A 119 -4.78 6.38 13.58
CA ALA A 119 -5.28 7.54 14.29
C ALA A 119 -6.81 7.61 14.24
N LEU A 120 -7.40 7.46 13.05
CA LEU A 120 -8.85 7.45 12.85
C LEU A 120 -9.52 6.25 13.55
N ALA A 121 -8.94 5.06 13.47
CA ALA A 121 -9.48 3.86 14.14
C ALA A 121 -9.39 3.96 15.67
N ASN A 122 -8.29 4.50 16.20
CA ASN A 122 -8.10 4.68 17.63
C ASN A 122 -9.08 5.68 18.23
N SER A 123 -9.42 6.76 17.54
CA SER A 123 -10.40 7.75 18.00
C SER A 123 -11.80 7.16 18.22
N VAL A 124 -12.11 6.06 17.56
CA VAL A 124 -13.38 5.34 17.75
C VAL A 124 -13.35 4.42 18.98
N THR A 125 -12.18 3.87 19.32
CA THR A 125 -12.04 2.94 20.48
C THR A 125 -11.89 3.68 21.79
N ASP A 126 -11.13 4.76 21.81
CA ASP A 126 -10.83 5.54 23.03
C ASP A 126 -10.94 7.04 22.74
N ALA A 127 -12.10 7.62 23.07
CA ALA A 127 -12.36 9.05 22.91
C ALA A 127 -11.50 9.94 23.84
N SER A 128 -10.83 9.36 24.86
CA SER A 128 -9.96 10.10 25.80
C SER A 128 -8.53 10.26 25.27
N GLN A 129 -8.10 9.45 24.30
CA GLN A 129 -6.78 9.58 23.69
C GLN A 129 -6.83 10.62 22.56
N HIS A 130 -6.42 11.84 22.88
CA HIS A 130 -6.19 12.86 21.87
C HIS A 130 -5.12 12.39 20.87
N LEU A 131 -5.45 12.49 19.58
CA LEU A 131 -4.51 12.25 18.50
C LEU A 131 -3.35 13.23 18.64
N SER A 132 -2.19 12.76 19.07
CA SER A 132 -1.00 13.59 19.10
C SER A 132 -0.48 13.79 17.68
N ILE A 133 -0.66 14.98 17.13
CA ILE A 133 -0.10 15.39 15.83
C ILE A 133 1.41 15.11 15.80
N LYS A 134 2.11 15.35 16.93
CA LYS A 134 3.54 15.05 17.05
C LYS A 134 3.85 13.56 16.85
N SER A 135 3.04 12.68 17.46
CA SER A 135 3.22 11.22 17.29
C SER A 135 2.90 10.78 15.86
N PHE A 136 1.86 11.34 15.27
CA PHE A 136 1.50 11.09 13.86
C PHE A 136 2.64 11.50 12.91
N LEU A 137 3.10 12.74 13.00
CA LEU A 137 4.22 13.23 12.18
C LEU A 137 5.49 12.39 12.39
N ARG A 138 5.80 12.06 13.65
CA ARG A 138 6.95 11.18 13.94
C ARG A 138 6.83 9.83 13.23
N ASN A 139 5.66 9.21 13.22
CA ASN A 139 5.45 7.92 12.55
C ASN A 139 5.62 8.03 11.03
N VAL A 140 5.04 9.08 10.42
CA VAL A 140 5.16 9.35 8.98
C VAL A 140 6.61 9.57 8.57
N PHE A 141 7.32 10.46 9.27
CA PHE A 141 8.74 10.77 8.98
C PHE A 141 9.73 9.69 9.44
N SER A 142 9.29 8.70 10.21
CA SER A 142 10.09 7.50 10.50
C SER A 142 10.08 6.49 9.35
N SER A 143 9.19 6.67 8.36
CA SER A 143 9.14 5.80 7.18
C SER A 143 10.19 6.24 6.17
N ILE A 144 11.25 5.43 6.00
CA ILE A 144 12.32 5.71 5.02
C ILE A 144 11.76 5.86 3.59
N PRO A 145 10.90 4.95 3.08
CA PRO A 145 10.32 5.12 1.75
C PRO A 145 9.57 6.46 1.60
N PHE A 146 8.81 6.88 2.62
CA PHE A 146 8.11 8.16 2.59
C PHE A 146 9.07 9.35 2.50
N CYS A 147 10.14 9.35 3.31
CA CYS A 147 11.16 10.41 3.25
C CYS A 147 11.84 10.46 1.87
N ILE A 148 12.15 9.30 1.27
CA ILE A 148 12.72 9.23 -0.08
C ILE A 148 11.73 9.76 -1.12
N TYR A 149 10.43 9.42 -1.06
CA TYR A 149 9.42 10.03 -1.93
C TYR A 149 9.47 11.56 -1.84
N LEU A 150 9.45 12.09 -0.62
CA LEU A 150 9.45 13.54 -0.42
C LEU A 150 10.70 14.20 -1.00
N ILE A 151 11.88 13.63 -0.74
CA ILE A 151 13.16 14.14 -1.27
C ILE A 151 13.14 14.10 -2.79
N MET A 152 12.76 12.99 -3.40
CA MET A 152 12.75 12.83 -4.86
C MET A 152 11.74 13.74 -5.55
N ILE A 153 10.56 13.94 -4.94
CA ILE A 153 9.57 14.89 -5.46
C ILE A 153 10.11 16.32 -5.42
N VAL A 154 10.74 16.74 -4.30
CA VAL A 154 11.38 18.07 -4.19
C VAL A 154 12.49 18.22 -5.22
N MET A 155 13.35 17.23 -5.41
CA MET A 155 14.40 17.24 -6.41
C MET A 155 13.85 17.37 -7.83
N ALA A 156 12.78 16.63 -8.15
CA ALA A 156 12.13 16.69 -9.45
C ALA A 156 11.54 18.09 -9.73
N PHE A 157 10.93 18.75 -8.73
CA PHE A 157 10.48 20.14 -8.84
C PHE A 157 11.60 21.14 -9.05
N LEU A 158 12.74 20.91 -8.40
CA LEU A 158 13.93 21.75 -8.55
C LEU A 158 14.75 21.43 -9.80
N HIS A 159 14.26 20.50 -10.64
CA HIS A 159 14.96 19.98 -11.82
C HIS A 159 16.37 19.45 -11.51
N LEU A 160 16.57 18.93 -10.30
CA LEU A 160 17.81 18.34 -9.86
C LEU A 160 17.83 16.85 -10.18
N ALA A 161 18.97 16.39 -10.68
CA ALA A 161 19.20 14.97 -10.93
C ALA A 161 20.38 14.47 -10.09
N LEU A 162 20.32 13.20 -9.67
CA LEU A 162 21.40 12.57 -8.94
C LEU A 162 22.57 12.21 -9.91
N PRO A 163 23.81 12.20 -9.40
CA PRO A 163 24.97 11.80 -10.18
C PRO A 163 24.88 10.37 -10.68
N HIS A 164 25.40 10.12 -11.89
CA HIS A 164 25.35 8.80 -12.54
C HIS A 164 25.88 7.63 -11.67
N PRO A 165 26.96 7.75 -10.88
CA PRO A 165 27.42 6.65 -10.01
C PRO A 165 26.38 6.24 -8.96
N VAL A 166 25.62 7.21 -8.40
CA VAL A 166 24.55 6.93 -7.44
C VAL A 166 23.43 6.15 -8.12
N LEU A 167 23.08 6.51 -9.36
CA LEU A 167 22.02 5.84 -10.12
C LEU A 167 22.39 4.40 -10.50
N ILE A 168 23.67 4.13 -10.81
CA ILE A 168 24.13 2.76 -11.04
C ILE A 168 23.90 1.90 -9.81
N PHE A 169 24.33 2.39 -8.64
CA PHE A 169 24.17 1.67 -7.38
C PHE A 169 22.69 1.46 -7.03
N THR A 170 21.87 2.52 -7.11
CA THR A 170 20.45 2.44 -6.78
C THR A 170 19.69 1.56 -7.77
N LYS A 171 20.10 1.53 -9.05
CA LYS A 171 19.51 0.63 -10.04
C LYS A 171 19.75 -0.84 -9.70
N ILE A 172 20.98 -1.22 -9.40
CA ILE A 172 21.33 -2.62 -9.05
C ILE A 172 20.51 -3.09 -7.84
N ALA A 173 20.45 -2.28 -6.78
CA ALA A 173 19.71 -2.62 -5.58
C ALA A 173 18.18 -2.57 -5.82
N GLY A 174 17.71 -1.61 -6.62
CA GLY A 174 16.30 -1.44 -6.96
C GLY A 174 15.76 -2.57 -7.83
N ASP A 175 16.53 -3.06 -8.79
CA ASP A 175 16.13 -4.18 -9.67
C ASP A 175 15.84 -5.47 -8.87
N ALA A 176 16.49 -5.66 -7.72
CA ALA A 176 16.20 -6.78 -6.82
C ALA A 176 14.85 -6.66 -6.10
N ASN A 177 14.23 -5.47 -6.07
CA ASN A 177 13.01 -5.22 -5.28
C ASN A 177 11.85 -6.13 -5.70
N ALA A 178 11.62 -6.28 -7.00
CA ALA A 178 10.52 -7.09 -7.52
C ALA A 178 10.64 -8.56 -7.07
N PHE A 179 11.82 -9.15 -7.23
CA PHE A 179 12.08 -10.52 -6.80
C PHE A 179 11.89 -10.71 -5.30
N LEU A 180 12.47 -9.82 -4.49
CA LEU A 180 12.37 -9.90 -3.02
C LEU A 180 10.94 -9.72 -2.53
N CYS A 181 10.16 -8.82 -3.14
CA CYS A 181 8.75 -8.63 -2.81
C CYS A 181 7.93 -9.89 -3.13
N MET A 182 8.12 -10.51 -4.31
CA MET A 182 7.41 -11.73 -4.67
C MET A 182 7.78 -12.90 -3.74
N LEU A 183 9.05 -13.02 -3.38
CA LEU A 183 9.51 -14.02 -2.42
C LEU A 183 8.88 -13.79 -1.03
N MET A 184 8.85 -12.54 -0.56
CA MET A 184 8.24 -12.14 0.72
C MET A 184 6.74 -12.46 0.75
N ILE A 185 6.03 -12.22 -0.35
CA ILE A 185 4.62 -12.57 -0.50
C ILE A 185 4.43 -14.07 -0.33
N GLY A 186 5.22 -14.88 -1.05
CA GLY A 186 5.14 -16.35 -0.97
C GLY A 186 5.35 -16.91 0.43
N VAL A 187 6.26 -16.30 1.21
CA VAL A 187 6.53 -16.69 2.60
C VAL A 187 5.38 -16.33 3.55
N ASN A 188 4.69 -15.23 3.29
CA ASN A 188 3.70 -14.66 4.22
C ASN A 188 2.29 -15.26 4.09
N ILE A 189 1.99 -16.00 3.04
CA ILE A 189 0.66 -16.60 2.86
C ILE A 189 0.43 -17.68 3.93
N ASN A 190 -0.46 -17.37 4.86
CA ASN A 190 -0.89 -18.29 5.92
C ASN A 190 -2.38 -18.08 6.21
N LEU A 191 -3.21 -19.04 5.79
CA LEU A 191 -4.65 -19.02 6.01
C LEU A 191 -5.00 -19.97 7.15
N GLN A 192 -5.46 -19.41 8.28
CA GLN A 192 -5.97 -20.15 9.42
C GLN A 192 -7.41 -19.70 9.67
N MET A 193 -8.39 -20.57 9.42
CA MET A 193 -9.80 -20.19 9.48
C MET A 193 -10.64 -21.20 10.26
N ASP A 194 -11.60 -20.66 11.03
CA ASP A 194 -12.78 -21.34 11.51
C ASP A 194 -14.03 -20.82 10.76
N SER A 195 -15.17 -21.50 10.91
CA SER A 195 -16.38 -21.21 10.15
C SER A 195 -17.01 -19.84 10.47
N LYS A 196 -16.82 -19.29 11.68
CA LYS A 196 -17.35 -17.96 12.06
C LYS A 196 -16.48 -16.85 11.45
N SER A 197 -15.19 -17.03 11.47
CA SER A 197 -14.20 -16.13 10.88
C SER A 197 -14.35 -16.02 9.37
N PHE A 198 -14.75 -17.11 8.70
CA PHE A 198 -14.94 -17.14 7.24
C PHE A 198 -15.96 -16.11 6.73
N ARG A 199 -17.11 -15.98 7.40
CA ARG A 199 -18.14 -15.00 6.98
C ARG A 199 -17.65 -13.55 7.12
N CYS A 200 -16.91 -13.24 8.18
CA CYS A 200 -16.32 -11.93 8.40
C CYS A 200 -15.26 -11.63 7.34
N LEU A 201 -14.40 -12.60 7.04
CA LEU A 201 -13.36 -12.52 6.00
C LEU A 201 -13.98 -12.21 4.63
N ILE A 202 -14.96 -13.01 4.19
CA ILE A 202 -15.61 -12.83 2.89
C ILE A 202 -16.27 -11.45 2.81
N LYS A 203 -16.94 -11.00 3.86
CA LYS A 203 -17.55 -9.66 3.89
C LYS A 203 -16.51 -8.56 3.65
N HIS A 204 -15.37 -8.58 4.35
CA HIS A 204 -14.32 -7.57 4.20
C HIS A 204 -13.71 -7.62 2.80
N ILE A 205 -13.40 -8.80 2.29
CA ILE A 205 -12.83 -8.99 0.96
C ILE A 205 -13.81 -8.52 -0.13
N THR A 206 -15.07 -8.90 -0.05
CA THR A 206 -16.08 -8.51 -1.05
C THR A 206 -16.25 -6.99 -1.08
N VAL A 207 -16.41 -6.34 0.08
CA VAL A 207 -16.57 -4.88 0.15
C VAL A 207 -15.32 -4.17 -0.39
N ARG A 208 -14.13 -4.64 0.01
CA ARG A 208 -12.87 -4.06 -0.47
C ARG A 208 -12.77 -4.14 -2.00
N TYR A 209 -12.92 -5.33 -2.58
CA TYR A 209 -12.74 -5.51 -4.02
C TYR A 209 -13.87 -4.92 -4.86
N ALA A 210 -15.10 -4.86 -4.34
CA ALA A 210 -16.19 -4.14 -4.99
C ALA A 210 -15.84 -2.63 -5.11
N LEU A 211 -15.39 -2.03 -3.99
CA LEU A 211 -14.98 -0.62 -4.00
C LEU A 211 -13.73 -0.39 -4.85
N SER A 212 -12.73 -1.28 -4.76
CA SER A 212 -11.52 -1.25 -5.59
C SER A 212 -11.84 -1.35 -7.09
N ALA A 213 -12.77 -2.19 -7.49
CA ALA A 213 -13.19 -2.32 -8.90
C ALA A 213 -13.88 -1.05 -9.41
N VAL A 214 -14.73 -0.44 -8.57
CA VAL A 214 -15.36 0.86 -8.90
C VAL A 214 -14.28 1.94 -9.04
N LEU A 215 -13.33 2.03 -8.12
CA LEU A 215 -12.23 2.99 -8.20
C LEU A 215 -11.35 2.75 -9.42
N ALA A 216 -10.99 1.50 -9.72
CA ALA A 216 -10.22 1.14 -10.92
C ALA A 216 -10.92 1.60 -12.20
N PHE A 217 -12.24 1.35 -12.32
CA PHE A 217 -13.04 1.82 -13.43
C PHE A 217 -13.08 3.35 -13.54
N LEU A 218 -13.31 4.04 -12.41
CA LEU A 218 -13.34 5.51 -12.37
C LEU A 218 -11.98 6.10 -12.74
N PHE A 219 -10.88 5.54 -12.27
CA PHE A 219 -9.53 5.98 -12.59
C PHE A 219 -9.21 5.78 -14.06
N TYR A 220 -9.52 4.61 -14.60
CA TYR A 220 -9.29 4.34 -16.01
C TYR A 220 -10.11 5.25 -16.92
N ARG A 221 -11.37 5.54 -16.58
CA ARG A 221 -12.30 6.24 -17.46
C ARG A 221 -12.28 7.75 -17.33
N TYR A 222 -12.06 8.28 -16.13
CA TYR A 222 -12.34 9.70 -15.84
C TYR A 222 -11.16 10.52 -15.32
N LEU A 223 -10.02 9.91 -14.93
CA LEU A 223 -8.88 10.74 -14.52
C LEU A 223 -8.35 11.59 -15.66
N PRO A 224 -8.09 12.91 -15.44
CA PRO A 224 -7.63 13.85 -16.45
C PRO A 224 -6.11 13.72 -16.70
N PHE A 225 -5.63 12.49 -16.92
CA PHE A 225 -4.23 12.19 -17.15
C PHE A 225 -4.05 11.33 -18.39
N SER A 226 -2.78 11.15 -18.81
CA SER A 226 -2.44 10.27 -19.92
C SER A 226 -2.93 8.83 -19.68
N LEU A 227 -3.07 8.07 -20.76
CA LEU A 227 -3.52 6.67 -20.67
C LEU A 227 -2.64 5.85 -19.74
N GLU A 228 -1.33 6.01 -19.80
CA GLU A 228 -0.35 5.31 -18.98
C GLU A 228 -0.58 5.53 -17.47
N ILE A 229 -0.85 6.79 -17.08
CA ILE A 229 -1.18 7.13 -15.68
C ILE A 229 -2.52 6.50 -15.29
N ARG A 230 -3.53 6.57 -16.14
CA ARG A 230 -4.85 5.98 -15.86
C ARG A 230 -4.77 4.47 -15.72
N GLN A 231 -3.98 3.79 -16.56
CA GLN A 231 -3.72 2.36 -16.46
C GLN A 231 -3.05 2.02 -15.14
N ALA A 232 -1.99 2.75 -14.76
CA ALA A 232 -1.31 2.53 -13.49
C ALA A 232 -2.24 2.73 -12.29
N MET A 233 -3.04 3.80 -12.28
CA MET A 233 -4.01 4.07 -11.21
C MET A 233 -5.07 2.98 -11.11
N ALA A 234 -5.58 2.48 -12.22
CA ALA A 234 -6.55 1.38 -12.24
C ALA A 234 -5.94 0.09 -11.65
N VAL A 235 -4.70 -0.23 -12.03
CA VAL A 235 -3.99 -1.40 -11.51
C VAL A 235 -3.78 -1.30 -10.00
N ILE A 236 -3.25 -0.17 -9.50
CA ILE A 236 -2.96 -0.02 -8.07
C ILE A 236 -4.22 0.10 -7.19
N ALA A 237 -5.36 0.51 -7.74
CA ALA A 237 -6.63 0.46 -7.03
C ALA A 237 -7.02 -0.96 -6.60
N LEU A 238 -6.54 -1.98 -7.32
CA LEU A 238 -6.73 -3.41 -7.02
C LEU A 238 -5.63 -3.97 -6.09
N ALA A 239 -4.70 -3.15 -5.60
CA ALA A 239 -3.63 -3.60 -4.71
C ALA A 239 -4.18 -4.20 -3.39
N PRO A 240 -3.49 -5.18 -2.80
CA PRO A 240 -3.94 -5.83 -1.57
C PRO A 240 -3.93 -4.88 -0.37
N SER A 241 -4.52 -5.33 0.73
CA SER A 241 -4.49 -4.57 1.99
C SER A 241 -3.07 -4.41 2.51
N SER A 242 -2.81 -3.29 3.19
CA SER A 242 -1.51 -3.00 3.77
C SER A 242 -1.16 -3.98 4.89
N SER A 243 0.08 -4.48 4.89
CA SER A 243 0.59 -5.33 5.98
C SER A 243 0.66 -4.59 7.33
N LEU A 244 0.68 -3.26 7.32
CA LEU A 244 0.67 -2.44 8.53
C LEU A 244 -0.67 -2.55 9.29
N ALA A 245 -1.74 -2.94 8.62
CA ALA A 245 -3.04 -3.19 9.26
C ALA A 245 -2.95 -4.26 10.36
N LEU A 246 -2.11 -5.31 10.18
CA LEU A 246 -1.87 -6.32 11.22
C LEU A 246 -1.25 -5.71 12.47
N ILE A 247 -0.22 -4.87 12.29
CA ILE A 247 0.51 -4.23 13.40
C ILE A 247 -0.44 -3.32 14.18
N PHE A 248 -1.27 -2.56 13.49
CA PHE A 248 -2.22 -1.65 14.13
C PHE A 248 -3.40 -2.39 14.76
N THR A 249 -3.85 -3.49 14.16
CA THR A 249 -4.84 -4.38 14.77
C THR A 249 -4.32 -4.95 16.09
N MET A 250 -3.05 -5.38 16.14
CA MET A 250 -2.41 -5.85 17.37
C MET A 250 -2.33 -4.73 18.42
N LYS A 251 -1.93 -3.51 18.02
CA LYS A 251 -1.88 -2.35 18.94
C LYS A 251 -3.24 -2.00 19.55
N LEU A 252 -4.31 -2.14 18.80
CA LEU A 252 -5.70 -1.94 19.27
C LEU A 252 -6.29 -3.20 19.94
N LYS A 253 -5.49 -4.23 20.20
CA LYS A 253 -5.92 -5.51 20.80
C LYS A 253 -7.08 -6.18 20.01
N GLY A 254 -7.10 -6.01 18.69
CA GLY A 254 -8.06 -6.64 17.79
C GLY A 254 -7.63 -8.06 17.37
N ASP A 255 -8.44 -8.68 16.51
CA ASP A 255 -8.19 -10.04 16.00
C ASP A 255 -7.09 -10.03 14.93
N VAL A 256 -5.85 -10.32 15.37
CA VAL A 256 -4.66 -10.35 14.50
C VAL A 256 -4.71 -11.53 13.52
N ILE A 257 -5.32 -12.66 13.90
CA ILE A 257 -5.44 -13.83 13.02
C ILE A 257 -6.35 -13.48 11.85
N MET A 258 -7.49 -12.87 12.12
CA MET A 258 -8.41 -12.40 11.09
C MET A 258 -7.76 -11.34 10.18
N ALA A 259 -7.03 -10.38 10.74
CA ALA A 259 -6.29 -9.39 9.96
C ALA A 259 -5.26 -10.06 9.04
N GLY A 260 -4.55 -11.06 9.52
CA GLY A 260 -3.62 -11.88 8.73
C GLY A 260 -4.30 -12.63 7.57
N ASN A 261 -5.48 -13.21 7.83
CA ASN A 261 -6.27 -13.90 6.82
C ASN A 261 -6.77 -12.92 5.73
N ILE A 262 -7.24 -11.73 6.12
CA ILE A 262 -7.65 -10.68 5.16
C ILE A 262 -6.46 -10.27 4.30
N CYS A 263 -5.29 -10.01 4.90
CA CYS A 263 -4.09 -9.62 4.18
C CYS A 263 -3.66 -10.73 3.19
N SER A 264 -3.58 -11.98 3.64
CA SER A 264 -3.17 -13.12 2.82
C SER A 264 -4.11 -13.38 1.65
N LEU A 265 -5.43 -13.37 1.89
CA LEU A 265 -6.42 -13.58 0.83
C LEU A 265 -6.44 -12.40 -0.14
N SER A 266 -6.29 -11.17 0.36
CA SER A 266 -6.19 -9.98 -0.52
C SER A 266 -4.98 -10.05 -1.44
N ILE A 267 -3.84 -10.56 -0.99
CA ILE A 267 -2.66 -10.77 -1.83
C ILE A 267 -2.97 -11.71 -3.00
N LEU A 268 -3.61 -12.85 -2.73
CA LEU A 268 -3.98 -13.81 -3.78
C LEU A 268 -4.95 -13.23 -4.81
N LEU A 269 -6.00 -12.55 -4.31
CA LEU A 269 -6.99 -11.94 -5.18
C LEU A 269 -6.44 -10.77 -5.99
N SER A 270 -5.59 -9.93 -5.38
CA SER A 270 -4.92 -8.84 -6.08
C SER A 270 -3.99 -9.36 -7.18
N THR A 271 -3.24 -10.44 -6.92
CA THR A 271 -2.39 -11.06 -7.94
C THR A 271 -3.22 -11.41 -9.18
N ILE A 272 -4.35 -12.08 -8.99
CA ILE A 272 -5.24 -12.47 -10.08
C ILE A 272 -5.85 -11.23 -10.76
N ALA A 273 -6.44 -10.33 -9.97
CA ALA A 273 -7.17 -9.18 -10.50
C ALA A 273 -6.24 -8.20 -11.26
N MET A 274 -5.06 -7.90 -10.71
CA MET A 274 -4.08 -7.02 -11.36
C MET A 274 -3.51 -7.66 -12.62
N THR A 275 -3.23 -8.98 -12.60
CA THR A 275 -2.75 -9.69 -13.80
C THR A 275 -3.81 -9.70 -14.91
N ILE A 276 -5.05 -10.02 -14.57
CA ILE A 276 -6.16 -9.96 -15.53
C ILE A 276 -6.28 -8.54 -16.12
N LEU A 277 -6.31 -7.53 -15.26
CA LEU A 277 -6.44 -6.14 -15.71
C LEU A 277 -5.29 -5.75 -16.67
N LEU A 278 -4.04 -6.09 -16.33
CA LEU A 278 -2.87 -5.81 -17.18
C LEU A 278 -2.89 -6.52 -18.54
N VAL A 279 -3.55 -7.67 -18.65
CA VAL A 279 -3.72 -8.37 -19.95
C VAL A 279 -4.74 -7.65 -20.84
N TYR A 280 -5.72 -6.95 -20.25
CA TYR A 280 -6.76 -6.21 -20.99
C TYR A 280 -6.44 -4.72 -21.22
N LEU A 281 -5.45 -4.17 -20.55
CA LEU A 281 -4.99 -2.78 -20.71
C LEU A 281 -3.95 -2.65 -21.80
#